data_cf2753231e69e5e3507435676f739c97
#
_entry.id   cf2753231e69e5e3507435676f739c97
#
_cell.length_a   1.000
_cell.length_b   1.000
_cell.length_c   1.000
_cell.angle_alpha   90.00
_cell.angle_beta   90.00
_cell.angle_gamma   90.00
#
_symmetry.space_group_name_H-M   'P 1'
#
loop_
_entity.id
_entity.type
_entity.pdbx_description
1 polymer ?
#
loop_
_entity_poly.entity_id
_entity_poly.type
_entity_poly.pdbx_seq_one_letter_code
_entity_poly.pdbx_strand_id
1 'polypeptide(L)'
;MTDQPKHILVASCLIRNMQNQILLVKHHIRGWELPQGRVEEGESLIFALSREVLEETGVTISHAKLAVVWSKVSAPAAMIFCFNARYASGELTPSEETPYVEWCSEAEAGRRVSHPTNRDRIIALLESDDTLQFRSYATSPYRLLN
;
A
#
# COMPACT_ATOMS: atom_id res chain seq x y z
N MET A 1 5.92 -32.80 -14.70
CA MET A 1 5.65 -32.11 -13.42
C MET A 1 4.96 -30.80 -13.67
N THR A 2 3.93 -30.51 -12.92
CA THR A 2 3.17 -29.26 -13.05
C THR A 2 3.79 -28.20 -12.15
N ASP A 3 4.00 -27.01 -12.69
CA ASP A 3 4.48 -25.90 -11.91
C ASP A 3 3.43 -25.47 -10.88
N GLN A 4 3.90 -25.05 -9.71
CA GLN A 4 3.02 -24.48 -8.69
C GLN A 4 2.55 -23.09 -9.11
N PRO A 5 1.31 -22.71 -8.82
CA PRO A 5 0.87 -21.35 -9.02
C PRO A 5 1.75 -20.37 -8.25
N LYS A 6 2.08 -19.25 -8.87
CA LYS A 6 2.96 -18.26 -8.26
C LYS A 6 2.30 -16.89 -8.26
N HIS A 7 2.33 -16.23 -7.11
CA HIS A 7 1.82 -14.88 -6.94
C HIS A 7 2.84 -14.04 -6.19
N ILE A 8 3.01 -12.81 -6.63
CA ILE A 8 3.73 -11.81 -5.84
C ILE A 8 2.77 -11.35 -4.75
N LEU A 9 3.22 -11.32 -3.52
CA LEU A 9 2.43 -10.83 -2.40
C LEU A 9 2.94 -9.44 -2.01
N VAL A 10 2.03 -8.48 -1.91
CA VAL A 10 2.35 -7.08 -1.57
C VAL A 10 1.52 -6.65 -0.38
N ALA A 11 2.14 -5.96 0.55
CA ALA A 11 1.46 -5.30 1.66
C ALA A 11 1.52 -3.80 1.48
N SER A 12 0.40 -3.11 1.65
CA SER A 12 0.28 -1.66 1.51
C SER A 12 -0.48 -1.11 2.71
N CYS A 13 -0.19 0.13 3.09
CA CYS A 13 -0.75 0.70 4.31
C CYS A 13 -1.15 2.16 4.15
N LEU A 14 -2.39 2.48 4.49
CA LEU A 14 -2.83 3.86 4.68
C LEU A 14 -2.70 4.16 6.17
N ILE A 15 -1.77 5.05 6.52
CA ILE A 15 -1.41 5.38 7.90
C ILE A 15 -1.93 6.76 8.22
N ARG A 16 -2.68 6.88 9.32
CA ARG A 16 -3.19 8.15 9.81
C ARG A 16 -2.53 8.51 11.13
N ASN A 17 -2.18 9.78 11.29
CA ASN A 17 -1.71 10.32 12.57
C ASN A 17 -2.88 10.92 13.37
N MET A 18 -2.57 11.52 14.52
CA MET A 18 -3.59 12.09 15.40
C MET A 18 -4.31 13.30 14.79
N GLN A 19 -3.68 13.98 13.83
CA GLN A 19 -4.30 15.07 13.08
C GLN A 19 -5.07 14.56 11.85
N ASN A 20 -5.22 13.25 11.75
CA ASN A 20 -5.91 12.59 10.63
C ASN A 20 -5.25 12.84 9.28
N GLN A 21 -3.96 13.13 9.27
CA GLN A 21 -3.17 13.22 8.06
C GLN A 21 -2.72 11.84 7.60
N ILE A 22 -2.49 11.71 6.30
CA ILE A 22 -2.10 10.46 5.65
C ILE A 22 -0.63 10.53 5.26
N LEU A 23 0.08 9.43 5.49
CA LEU A 23 1.50 9.33 5.14
C LEU A 23 1.66 8.85 3.71
N LEU A 24 2.35 9.65 2.91
CA LEU A 24 2.72 9.30 1.53
C LEU A 24 4.23 9.25 1.38
N VAL A 25 4.67 8.40 0.48
CA VAL A 25 6.06 8.33 0.03
C VAL A 25 6.11 8.64 -1.46
N LYS A 26 7.23 9.19 -1.93
CA LYS A 26 7.39 9.47 -3.36
C LYS A 26 8.43 8.52 -3.94
N HIS A 27 7.96 7.62 -4.79
CA HIS A 27 8.82 6.74 -5.56
C HIS A 27 9.34 7.50 -6.79
N HIS A 28 10.61 7.32 -7.14
CA HIS A 28 11.23 8.10 -8.22
C HIS A 28 10.63 7.81 -9.60
N ILE A 29 9.96 6.67 -9.79
CA ILE A 29 9.30 6.32 -11.06
C ILE A 29 7.79 6.54 -10.99
N ARG A 30 7.15 5.98 -9.95
CA ARG A 30 5.67 5.98 -9.86
C ARG A 30 5.08 7.24 -9.23
N GLY A 31 5.91 8.08 -8.61
CA GLY A 31 5.42 9.27 -7.93
C GLY A 31 4.91 8.97 -6.53
N TRP A 32 3.97 9.78 -6.06
CA TRP A 32 3.41 9.64 -4.71
C TRP A 32 2.55 8.39 -4.60
N GLU A 33 2.74 7.67 -3.50
CA GLU A 33 2.00 6.44 -3.23
C GLU A 33 1.97 6.16 -1.73
N LEU A 34 1.13 5.21 -1.33
CA LEU A 34 1.16 4.69 0.04
C LEU A 34 2.42 3.85 0.24
N PRO A 35 2.93 3.78 1.47
CA PRO A 35 3.99 2.81 1.77
C PRO A 35 3.54 1.41 1.39
N GLN A 36 4.40 0.68 0.69
CA GLN A 36 4.08 -0.66 0.23
C GLN A 36 5.34 -1.42 -0.16
N GLY A 37 5.25 -2.73 -0.16
CA GLY A 37 6.35 -3.57 -0.58
C GLY A 37 5.98 -5.04 -0.57
N ARG A 38 6.92 -5.85 -1.06
CA ARG A 38 6.71 -7.29 -1.19
C ARG A 38 6.85 -8.00 0.13
N VAL A 39 6.01 -9.01 0.32
CA VAL A 39 6.18 -9.99 1.40
C VAL A 39 7.25 -10.96 0.95
N GLU A 40 8.34 -11.06 1.71
CA GLU A 40 9.44 -11.95 1.40
C GLU A 40 9.17 -13.35 1.93
N GLU A 41 9.81 -14.36 1.33
CA GLU A 41 9.70 -15.72 1.84
C GLU A 41 10.16 -15.79 3.29
N GLY A 42 9.38 -16.49 4.11
CA GLY A 42 9.67 -16.61 5.55
C GLY A 42 9.08 -15.51 6.40
N GLU A 43 8.48 -14.48 5.80
CA GLU A 43 7.81 -13.41 6.55
C GLU A 43 6.31 -13.67 6.65
N SER A 44 5.74 -13.35 7.81
CA SER A 44 4.28 -13.22 7.90
C SER A 44 3.85 -11.92 7.24
N LEU A 45 2.57 -11.84 6.87
CA LEU A 45 2.02 -10.64 6.24
C LEU A 45 2.18 -9.40 7.12
N ILE A 46 1.88 -9.51 8.41
CA ILE A 46 1.96 -8.38 9.35
C ILE A 46 3.42 -7.96 9.59
N PHE A 47 4.33 -8.92 9.66
CA PHE A 47 5.76 -8.61 9.78
C PHE A 47 6.23 -7.82 8.55
N ALA A 48 5.87 -8.29 7.34
CA ALA A 48 6.25 -7.63 6.09
C ALA A 48 5.70 -6.20 6.03
N LEU A 49 4.44 -6.01 6.44
CA LEU A 49 3.82 -4.69 6.48
C LEU A 49 4.60 -3.74 7.38
N SER A 50 4.90 -4.18 8.61
CA SER A 50 5.62 -3.36 9.58
C SER A 50 7.04 -3.04 9.13
N ARG A 51 7.72 -4.02 8.53
CA ARG A 51 9.07 -3.85 8.00
C ARG A 51 9.10 -2.84 6.85
N GLU A 52 8.20 -2.99 5.88
CA GLU A 52 8.13 -2.09 4.72
C GLU A 52 7.82 -0.66 5.15
N VAL A 53 6.88 -0.48 6.05
CA VAL A 53 6.55 0.85 6.57
C VAL A 53 7.78 1.49 7.23
N LEU A 54 8.46 0.73 8.08
CA LEU A 54 9.65 1.23 8.78
C LEU A 54 10.77 1.58 7.80
N GLU A 55 11.04 0.71 6.83
CA GLU A 55 12.08 0.93 5.83
C GLU A 55 11.81 2.15 4.95
N GLU A 56 10.57 2.34 4.53
CA GLU A 56 10.23 3.42 3.60
C GLU A 56 9.98 4.76 4.29
N THR A 57 9.55 4.76 5.54
CA THR A 57 9.08 5.98 6.20
C THR A 57 9.76 6.31 7.52
N GLY A 58 10.36 5.34 8.18
CA GLY A 58 10.94 5.53 9.51
C GLY A 58 9.94 5.41 10.66
N VAL A 59 8.67 5.14 10.39
CA VAL A 59 7.66 5.08 11.44
C VAL A 59 7.23 3.65 11.75
N THR A 60 6.68 3.47 12.94
CA THR A 60 6.00 2.25 13.34
C THR A 60 4.50 2.48 13.38
N ILE A 61 3.74 1.42 13.21
CA ILE A 61 2.28 1.49 13.15
C ILE A 61 1.63 0.66 14.23
N SER A 62 0.36 0.97 14.51
CA SER A 62 -0.50 0.20 15.40
C SER A 62 -1.88 0.04 14.77
N HIS A 63 -2.68 -0.87 15.32
CA HIS A 63 -4.08 -1.07 14.91
C HIS A 63 -4.22 -1.32 13.41
N ALA A 64 -3.33 -2.11 12.83
CA ALA A 64 -3.42 -2.47 11.42
C ALA A 64 -4.63 -3.37 11.18
N LYS A 65 -5.48 -2.94 10.24
CA LYS A 65 -6.71 -3.66 9.89
C LYS A 65 -6.78 -3.82 8.37
N LEU A 66 -6.91 -5.06 7.92
CA LEU A 66 -7.07 -5.34 6.49
C LEU A 66 -8.40 -4.77 5.99
N ALA A 67 -8.35 -3.99 4.94
CA ALA A 67 -9.54 -3.31 4.40
C ALA A 67 -9.87 -3.72 2.97
N VAL A 68 -8.86 -3.93 2.12
CA VAL A 68 -9.06 -4.27 0.71
C VAL A 68 -8.00 -5.28 0.29
N VAL A 69 -8.44 -6.31 -0.44
CA VAL A 69 -7.54 -7.26 -1.10
C VAL A 69 -7.72 -7.11 -2.60
N TRP A 70 -6.63 -6.82 -3.30
CA TRP A 70 -6.63 -6.73 -4.76
C TRP A 70 -6.02 -7.97 -5.37
N SER A 71 -6.69 -8.52 -6.39
CA SER A 71 -6.12 -9.59 -7.20
C SER A 71 -5.70 -9.01 -8.55
N LYS A 72 -4.40 -8.98 -8.80
CA LYS A 72 -3.89 -8.68 -10.14
C LYS A 72 -3.86 -9.99 -10.91
N VAL A 73 -4.75 -10.13 -11.89
CA VAL A 73 -4.94 -11.40 -12.60
C VAL A 73 -4.06 -11.53 -13.85
N SER A 74 -3.48 -10.44 -14.33
CA SER A 74 -2.52 -10.50 -15.44
C SER A 74 -1.12 -10.84 -14.92
N ALA A 75 -0.26 -11.37 -15.81
CA ALA A 75 1.10 -11.75 -15.42
C ALA A 75 1.99 -10.50 -15.22
N PRO A 76 2.90 -10.51 -14.24
CA PRO A 76 2.97 -11.48 -13.15
C PRO A 76 1.84 -11.30 -12.16
N ALA A 77 1.18 -12.41 -11.82
CA ALA A 77 0.04 -12.38 -10.90
C ALA A 77 0.48 -11.90 -9.50
N ALA A 78 -0.40 -11.18 -8.84
CA ALA A 78 -0.10 -10.63 -7.52
C ALA A 78 -1.35 -10.53 -6.66
N MET A 79 -1.14 -10.59 -5.35
CA MET A 79 -2.17 -10.29 -4.36
C MET A 79 -1.67 -9.11 -3.55
N ILE A 80 -2.47 -8.06 -3.46
CA ILE A 80 -2.12 -6.84 -2.74
C ILE A 80 -3.05 -6.70 -1.54
N PHE A 81 -2.46 -6.71 -0.35
CA PHE A 81 -3.18 -6.61 0.91
C PHE A 81 -3.07 -5.18 1.41
N CYS A 82 -4.19 -4.45 1.40
CA CYS A 82 -4.23 -3.04 1.77
C CYS A 82 -4.84 -2.86 3.15
N PHE A 83 -4.06 -2.25 4.04
CA PHE A 83 -4.42 -2.06 5.44
C PHE A 83 -4.67 -0.59 5.74
N ASN A 84 -5.54 -0.33 6.70
CA ASN A 84 -5.60 0.93 7.41
C ASN A 84 -4.86 0.73 8.74
N ALA A 85 -4.08 1.73 9.14
CA ALA A 85 -3.34 1.67 10.41
C ALA A 85 -3.17 3.05 11.00
N ARG A 86 -2.69 3.09 12.24
CA ARG A 86 -2.41 4.32 12.95
C ARG A 86 -0.92 4.49 13.18
N TYR A 87 -0.46 5.72 13.10
CA TYR A 87 0.90 6.08 13.49
C TYR A 87 1.12 5.75 14.97
N ALA A 88 2.19 5.08 15.29
CA ALA A 88 2.55 4.75 16.67
C ALA A 88 3.77 5.53 17.15
N SER A 89 4.85 5.53 16.39
CA SER A 89 6.08 6.21 16.79
C SER A 89 7.03 6.38 15.59
N GLY A 90 8.11 7.11 15.81
CA GLY A 90 9.17 7.29 14.83
C GLY A 90 9.10 8.63 14.11
N GLU A 91 10.23 9.03 13.55
CA GLU A 91 10.34 10.25 12.76
C GLU A 91 10.42 9.91 11.28
N LEU A 92 9.81 10.73 10.44
CA LEU A 92 9.85 10.53 8.99
C LEU A 92 11.30 10.51 8.51
N THR A 93 11.69 9.41 7.87
CA THR A 93 13.04 9.19 7.38
C THR A 93 12.97 8.70 5.94
N PRO A 94 13.42 9.50 4.97
CA PRO A 94 13.45 9.08 3.58
C PRO A 94 14.40 7.91 3.36
N SER A 95 14.14 7.14 2.30
CA SER A 95 15.03 6.07 1.84
C SER A 95 15.51 6.36 0.43
N GLU A 96 16.43 5.55 -0.09
CA GLU A 96 16.88 5.71 -1.47
C GLU A 96 15.78 5.51 -2.48
N GLU A 97 14.90 4.55 -2.23
CA GLU A 97 13.76 4.26 -3.12
C GLU A 97 12.64 5.28 -2.98
N THR A 98 12.48 5.86 -1.79
CA THR A 98 11.44 6.83 -1.47
C THR A 98 12.08 8.08 -0.87
N PRO A 99 12.67 8.96 -1.71
CA PRO A 99 13.42 10.13 -1.21
C PRO A 99 12.57 11.18 -0.52
N TYR A 100 11.25 11.15 -0.68
CA TYR A 100 10.35 12.07 -0.02
C TYR A 100 9.29 11.29 0.74
N VAL A 101 9.07 11.70 2.00
CA VAL A 101 8.08 11.12 2.90
C VAL A 101 7.36 12.27 3.57
N GLU A 102 6.04 12.35 3.45
CA GLU A 102 5.28 13.49 3.96
C GLU A 102 3.91 13.09 4.51
N TRP A 103 3.53 13.77 5.57
CA TRP A 103 2.14 13.78 6.03
C TRP A 103 1.36 14.79 5.19
N CYS A 104 0.16 14.43 4.75
CA CYS A 104 -0.70 15.34 4.01
C CYS A 104 -2.16 15.12 4.38
N SER A 105 -3.01 16.07 4.02
CA SER A 105 -4.44 15.92 4.24
C SER A 105 -5.00 14.82 3.33
N GLU A 106 -6.17 14.32 3.68
CA GLU A 106 -6.87 13.32 2.88
C GLU A 106 -7.11 13.83 1.44
N ALA A 107 -7.53 15.07 1.30
CA ALA A 107 -7.75 15.67 -0.02
C ALA A 107 -6.46 15.77 -0.83
N GLU A 108 -5.35 16.15 -0.19
CA GLU A 108 -4.03 16.20 -0.82
C GLU A 108 -3.59 14.82 -1.27
N ALA A 109 -3.78 13.81 -0.43
CA ALA A 109 -3.41 12.43 -0.76
C ALA A 109 -4.13 11.97 -2.02
N GLY A 110 -5.43 12.23 -2.12
CA GLY A 110 -6.23 11.88 -3.29
C GLY A 110 -5.78 12.56 -4.57
N ARG A 111 -5.24 13.79 -4.46
CA ARG A 111 -4.73 14.52 -5.62
C ARG A 111 -3.32 14.12 -6.03
N ARG A 112 -2.44 13.84 -5.06
CA ARG A 112 -1.02 13.55 -5.32
C ARG A 112 -0.79 12.18 -5.94
N VAL A 113 -1.60 11.20 -5.59
CA VAL A 113 -1.43 9.82 -6.08
C VAL A 113 -2.03 9.73 -7.48
N SER A 114 -1.20 9.76 -8.50
CA SER A 114 -1.64 9.81 -9.90
C SER A 114 -1.42 8.54 -10.69
N HIS A 115 -0.50 7.67 -10.28
CA HIS A 115 -0.28 6.38 -10.95
C HIS A 115 -1.58 5.56 -10.88
N PRO A 116 -2.14 5.09 -11.99
CA PRO A 116 -3.50 4.52 -12.02
C PRO A 116 -3.75 3.43 -10.99
N THR A 117 -2.84 2.46 -10.89
CA THR A 117 -2.98 1.37 -9.93
C THR A 117 -2.97 1.87 -8.49
N ASN A 118 -2.02 2.75 -8.17
CA ASN A 118 -1.87 3.30 -6.82
C ASN A 118 -3.03 4.22 -6.46
N ARG A 119 -3.55 4.96 -7.45
CA ARG A 119 -4.70 5.83 -7.26
C ARG A 119 -5.94 5.04 -6.86
N ASP A 120 -6.22 3.94 -7.55
CA ASP A 120 -7.38 3.12 -7.22
C ASP A 120 -7.23 2.45 -5.86
N ARG A 121 -5.99 2.09 -5.48
CA ARG A 121 -5.73 1.54 -4.15
C ARG A 121 -6.05 2.53 -3.05
N ILE A 122 -5.57 3.78 -3.18
CA ILE A 122 -5.81 4.78 -2.14
C ILE A 122 -7.29 5.18 -2.09
N ILE A 123 -7.95 5.32 -3.25
CA ILE A 123 -9.37 5.65 -3.28
C ILE A 123 -10.19 4.58 -2.57
N ALA A 124 -9.91 3.31 -2.85
CA ALA A 124 -10.62 2.21 -2.20
C ALA A 124 -10.45 2.24 -0.68
N LEU A 125 -9.24 2.57 -0.20
CA LEU A 125 -8.98 2.68 1.24
C LEU A 125 -9.67 3.91 1.85
N LEU A 126 -9.66 5.05 1.16
CA LEU A 126 -10.32 6.27 1.64
C LEU A 126 -11.84 6.09 1.74
N GLU A 127 -12.42 5.29 0.86
CA GLU A 127 -13.85 5.00 0.84
C GLU A 127 -14.22 3.77 1.68
N SER A 128 -13.22 3.07 2.24
CA SER A 128 -13.49 1.84 2.98
C SER A 128 -14.24 2.10 4.28
N ASP A 129 -15.10 1.17 4.61
CA ASP A 129 -15.79 1.09 5.89
C ASP A 129 -15.25 -0.12 6.66
N ASP A 130 -16.06 -0.72 7.54
CA ASP A 130 -15.66 -1.90 8.29
C ASP A 130 -15.78 -3.20 7.48
N THR A 131 -16.27 -3.14 6.25
CA THR A 131 -16.44 -4.32 5.41
C THR A 131 -15.18 -4.55 4.57
N LEU A 132 -14.59 -5.74 4.68
CA LEU A 132 -13.46 -6.14 3.85
C LEU A 132 -13.92 -6.24 2.39
N GLN A 133 -13.17 -5.60 1.50
CA GLN A 133 -13.47 -5.59 0.07
C GLN A 133 -12.49 -6.45 -0.70
N PHE A 134 -12.98 -7.12 -1.73
CA PHE A 134 -12.18 -7.88 -2.68
C PHE A 134 -12.37 -7.27 -4.06
N ARG A 135 -11.26 -6.87 -4.69
CA ARG A 135 -11.26 -6.24 -6.00
C ARG A 135 -10.25 -6.89 -6.90
N SER A 136 -10.39 -6.69 -8.20
CA SER A 136 -9.44 -7.25 -9.16
C SER A 136 -9.16 -6.30 -10.31
N TYR A 137 -7.99 -6.48 -10.94
CA TYR A 137 -7.56 -5.69 -12.07
C TYR A 137 -6.59 -6.47 -12.94
N ALA A 138 -6.37 -5.95 -14.13
CA ALA A 138 -5.35 -6.43 -15.07
C ALA A 138 -4.53 -5.25 -15.57
N THR A 139 -3.37 -5.54 -16.13
CA THR A 139 -2.48 -4.52 -16.69
C THR A 139 -2.20 -4.80 -18.15
N SER A 140 -1.65 -3.82 -18.88
CA SER A 140 -1.22 -3.91 -20.27
C SER A 140 -2.39 -4.16 -21.23
N PRO A 141 -3.43 -3.31 -21.23
CA PRO A 141 -3.59 -2.04 -20.49
C PRO A 141 -4.19 -2.24 -19.11
N TYR A 142 -3.98 -1.23 -18.26
CA TYR A 142 -4.60 -1.20 -16.93
C TYR A 142 -6.12 -1.11 -17.05
N ARG A 143 -6.82 -1.99 -16.34
CA ARG A 143 -8.28 -1.96 -16.27
C ARG A 143 -8.79 -2.61 -15.00
N LEU A 144 -9.82 -2.03 -14.43
CA LEU A 144 -10.53 -2.62 -13.31
C LEU A 144 -11.46 -3.71 -13.82
N LEU A 145 -11.57 -4.81 -13.07
CA LEU A 145 -12.43 -5.94 -13.44
C LEU A 145 -13.67 -6.01 -12.56
N ASN A 146 -13.57 -5.54 -11.32
CA ASN A 146 -14.70 -5.46 -10.40
C ASN A 146 -14.41 -4.53 -9.24
#